data_e9a07ba2bd7a456b0bc97055340cc708
#
_entry.id   e9a07ba2bd7a456b0bc97055340cc708
#
_cell.length_a   1.000
_cell.length_b   1.000
_cell.length_c   1.000
_cell.angle_alpha   90.00
_cell.angle_beta   90.00
_cell.angle_gamma   90.00
#
_symmetry.space_group_name_H-M   'P 1'
#
loop_
_entity.id
_entity.type
_entity.pdbx_description
1 polymer ?
#
loop_
_entity_poly.entity_id
_entity_poly.type
_entity_poly.pdbx_seq_one_letter_code
_entity_poly.pdbx_strand_id
1 'polypeptide(L)'
;MFEFVYLARPDSVLDSISVYQARLALGEGLAKRLISKVPPNEIDVVIPIPESSRPSAMQLAQLIGKPYREGFVKNRYVGRTFIMPGQQVRKKSVRQKLNAVASEFKGRNVLLVDDSIVRGTTSREIVQMAREAGAKKVYLASAAPPVRYPNVYGIDMPTAEELVAHDRTVEEIQAIIGCDALIYQDVDAMKKVLRELNPKPVSYTHLRAHETSLH
;
A
#
# COMPACT_ATOMS: atom_id res chain seq x y z
N MET A 1 -7.86 -6.66 11.02
CA MET A 1 -6.66 -5.83 10.73
C MET A 1 -6.71 -5.16 9.37
N PHE A 2 -7.13 -5.84 8.31
CA PHE A 2 -7.24 -5.28 6.96
C PHE A 2 -8.25 -4.13 6.87
N GLU A 3 -9.23 -4.12 7.76
CA GLU A 3 -10.19 -3.05 7.94
C GLU A 3 -9.49 -1.71 8.25
N PHE A 4 -8.50 -1.72 9.14
CA PHE A 4 -7.73 -0.52 9.49
C PHE A 4 -6.89 0.01 8.32
N VAL A 5 -6.38 -0.89 7.49
CA VAL A 5 -5.51 -0.52 6.37
C VAL A 5 -6.31 0.07 5.22
N TYR A 6 -7.40 -0.61 4.81
CA TYR A 6 -8.08 -0.31 3.56
C TYR A 6 -9.59 -0.10 3.67
N LEU A 7 -10.32 -1.02 4.32
CA LEU A 7 -11.78 -1.11 4.18
C LEU A 7 -12.56 -0.07 4.95
N ALA A 8 -12.13 0.23 6.17
CA ALA A 8 -12.86 1.14 7.03
C ALA A 8 -12.70 2.60 6.56
N ARG A 9 -13.73 3.39 6.78
CA ARG A 9 -13.68 4.83 6.56
C ARG A 9 -12.68 5.46 7.54
N PRO A 10 -11.92 6.48 7.14
CA PRO A 10 -10.91 7.09 8.00
C PRO A 10 -11.49 7.74 9.27
N ASP A 11 -12.75 8.18 9.21
CA ASP A 11 -13.50 8.79 10.32
C ASP A 11 -14.15 7.75 11.27
N SER A 12 -14.00 6.46 10.98
CA SER A 12 -14.58 5.38 11.79
C SER A 12 -13.72 5.06 13.02
N VAL A 13 -14.39 4.50 14.02
CA VAL A 13 -13.77 3.90 15.20
C VAL A 13 -14.14 2.42 15.23
N LEU A 14 -13.13 1.55 15.22
CA LEU A 14 -13.27 0.10 15.30
C LEU A 14 -12.55 -0.40 16.55
N ASP A 15 -13.20 -1.23 17.36
CA ASP A 15 -12.62 -1.74 18.60
C ASP A 15 -12.01 -0.65 19.49
N SER A 16 -12.69 0.49 19.58
CA SER A 16 -12.21 1.70 20.30
C SER A 16 -10.92 2.32 19.73
N ILE A 17 -10.50 1.95 18.52
CA ILE A 17 -9.36 2.52 17.81
C ILE A 17 -9.87 3.38 16.66
N SER A 18 -9.42 4.62 16.59
CA SER A 18 -9.63 5.48 15.41
C SER A 18 -8.87 4.92 14.22
N VAL A 19 -9.57 4.68 13.12
CA VAL A 19 -8.96 4.21 11.86
C VAL A 19 -7.90 5.19 11.35
N TYR A 20 -8.15 6.48 11.47
CA TYR A 20 -7.19 7.52 11.09
C TYR A 20 -5.90 7.45 11.92
N GLN A 21 -6.02 7.33 13.25
CA GLN A 21 -4.87 7.19 14.15
C GLN A 21 -4.10 5.90 13.87
N ALA A 22 -4.78 4.79 13.61
CA ALA A 22 -4.15 3.55 13.22
C ALA A 22 -3.31 3.71 11.92
N ARG A 23 -3.85 4.39 10.91
CA ARG A 23 -3.13 4.64 9.65
C ARG A 23 -1.91 5.54 9.83
N LEU A 24 -1.98 6.55 10.69
CA LEU A 24 -0.81 7.37 11.04
C LEU A 24 0.28 6.50 11.69
N ALA A 25 -0.10 5.71 12.68
CA ALA A 25 0.85 4.84 13.39
C ALA A 25 1.44 3.73 12.49
N LEU A 26 0.68 3.23 11.51
CA LEU A 26 1.21 2.34 10.48
C LEU A 26 2.24 3.03 9.59
N GLY A 27 2.05 4.30 9.26
CA GLY A 27 3.04 5.13 8.54
C GLY A 27 4.34 5.29 9.34
N GLU A 28 4.25 5.43 10.66
CA GLU A 28 5.42 5.46 11.54
C GLU A 28 6.20 4.14 11.54
N GLY A 29 5.50 3.02 11.67
CA GLY A 29 6.13 1.69 11.59
C GLY A 29 6.80 1.45 10.23
N LEU A 30 6.15 1.89 9.16
CA LEU A 30 6.67 1.79 7.79
C LEU A 30 7.92 2.65 7.59
N ALA A 31 7.98 3.86 8.18
CA ALA A 31 9.14 4.74 8.12
C ALA A 31 10.39 4.08 8.74
N LYS A 32 10.24 3.42 9.88
CA LYS A 32 11.34 2.69 10.55
C LYS A 32 11.90 1.58 9.65
N ARG A 33 11.05 0.85 8.96
CA ARG A 33 11.47 -0.19 8.00
C ARG A 33 12.10 0.38 6.74
N LEU A 34 11.55 1.48 6.23
CA LEU A 34 12.09 2.15 5.05
C LEU A 34 13.55 2.56 5.27
N ILE A 35 13.84 3.24 6.37
CA ILE A 35 15.19 3.76 6.69
C ILE A 35 16.23 2.64 6.74
N SER A 36 15.85 1.42 7.12
CA SER A 36 16.76 0.27 7.14
C SER A 36 17.09 -0.28 5.74
N LYS A 37 16.32 0.07 4.71
CA LYS A 37 16.47 -0.44 3.34
C LYS A 37 16.87 0.63 2.33
N VAL A 38 16.34 1.83 2.48
CA VAL A 38 16.58 2.97 1.58
C VAL A 38 16.95 4.17 2.44
N PRO A 39 18.16 4.72 2.28
CA PRO A 39 18.56 5.93 2.99
C PRO A 39 17.64 7.11 2.62
N PRO A 40 17.17 7.91 3.59
CA PRO A 40 16.28 9.04 3.31
C PRO A 40 16.85 10.06 2.32
N ASN A 41 18.17 10.22 2.26
CA ASN A 41 18.81 11.11 1.31
C ASN A 41 18.69 10.68 -0.16
N GLU A 42 18.35 9.41 -0.43
CA GLU A 42 18.05 8.93 -1.78
C GLU A 42 16.63 9.23 -2.24
N ILE A 43 15.76 9.72 -1.35
CA ILE A 43 14.35 10.02 -1.63
C ILE A 43 14.18 11.54 -1.75
N ASP A 44 13.60 12.01 -2.84
CA ASP A 44 13.30 13.42 -3.04
C ASP A 44 11.90 13.80 -2.56
N VAL A 45 10.93 12.90 -2.74
CA VAL A 45 9.52 13.18 -2.46
C VAL A 45 8.75 11.90 -2.12
N VAL A 46 7.76 12.02 -1.23
CA VAL A 46 6.81 10.96 -0.87
C VAL A 46 5.45 11.26 -1.51
N ILE A 47 4.94 10.31 -2.26
CA ILE A 47 3.69 10.43 -3.02
C ILE A 47 2.75 9.29 -2.62
N PRO A 48 1.55 9.61 -2.10
CA PRO A 48 0.55 8.58 -1.79
C PRO A 48 -0.13 8.06 -3.07
N ILE A 49 -0.50 6.80 -3.07
CA ILE A 49 -1.47 6.26 -4.02
C ILE A 49 -2.86 6.51 -3.42
N PRO A 50 -3.68 7.39 -4.01
CA PRO A 50 -4.93 7.83 -3.37
C PRO A 50 -5.96 6.70 -3.31
N GLU A 51 -6.78 6.64 -2.24
CA GLU A 51 -6.92 7.65 -1.18
C GLU A 51 -6.50 7.12 0.20
N SER A 52 -6.59 5.82 0.43
CA SER A 52 -6.45 5.18 1.74
C SER A 52 -5.05 5.31 2.34
N SER A 53 -4.02 5.42 1.48
CA SER A 53 -2.62 5.53 1.90
C SER A 53 -2.20 6.92 2.38
N ARG A 54 -3.02 7.96 2.16
CA ARG A 54 -2.65 9.34 2.49
C ARG A 54 -2.18 9.55 3.94
N PRO A 55 -2.88 9.08 4.98
CA PRO A 55 -2.42 9.28 6.35
C PRO A 55 -1.07 8.61 6.63
N SER A 56 -0.88 7.38 6.14
CA SER A 56 0.38 6.65 6.30
C SER A 56 1.53 7.33 5.56
N ALA A 57 1.30 7.79 4.33
CA ALA A 57 2.30 8.50 3.53
C ALA A 57 2.68 9.85 4.15
N MET A 58 1.71 10.59 4.67
CA MET A 58 1.95 11.88 5.33
C MET A 58 2.82 11.70 6.58
N GLN A 59 2.48 10.76 7.44
CA GLN A 59 3.25 10.48 8.67
C GLN A 59 4.65 9.97 8.34
N LEU A 60 4.78 9.08 7.35
CA LEU A 60 6.08 8.59 6.89
C LEU A 60 6.94 9.73 6.36
N ALA A 61 6.41 10.60 5.51
CA ALA A 61 7.12 11.74 4.94
C ALA A 61 7.64 12.69 6.02
N GLN A 62 6.82 12.98 7.02
CA GLN A 62 7.20 13.81 8.17
C GLN A 62 8.36 13.21 8.93
N LEU A 63 8.33 11.90 9.21
CA LEU A 63 9.36 11.22 9.99
C LEU A 63 10.70 11.09 9.28
N ILE A 64 10.71 10.94 7.96
CA ILE A 64 11.95 10.90 7.18
C ILE A 64 12.42 12.30 6.71
N GLY A 65 11.68 13.36 7.06
CA GLY A 65 12.02 14.74 6.72
C GLY A 65 11.96 15.04 5.22
N LYS A 66 11.01 14.44 4.50
CA LYS A 66 10.84 14.61 3.05
C LYS A 66 9.51 15.26 2.70
N PRO A 67 9.44 16.01 1.57
CA PRO A 67 8.18 16.58 1.10
C PRO A 67 7.14 15.51 0.83
N TYR A 68 5.91 15.75 1.28
CA TYR A 68 4.72 15.02 0.87
C TYR A 68 4.04 15.76 -0.29
N ARG A 69 3.73 15.08 -1.38
CA ARG A 69 3.09 15.66 -2.58
C ARG A 69 2.00 14.74 -3.13
N GLU A 70 0.92 15.35 -3.60
CA GLU A 70 -0.14 14.65 -4.34
C GLU A 70 0.27 14.49 -5.81
N GLY A 71 1.07 13.47 -6.11
CA GLY A 71 1.55 13.21 -7.46
C GLY A 71 0.55 12.45 -8.33
N PHE A 72 -0.45 11.79 -7.73
CA PHE A 72 -1.54 11.13 -8.44
C PHE A 72 -2.88 11.77 -8.10
N VAL A 73 -3.66 12.05 -9.14
CA VAL A 73 -5.01 12.61 -9.01
C VAL A 73 -6.03 11.63 -9.56
N LYS A 74 -7.09 11.36 -8.76
CA LYS A 74 -8.22 10.56 -9.25
C LYS A 74 -8.99 11.32 -10.30
N ASN A 75 -9.26 10.65 -11.43
CA ASN A 75 -10.16 11.17 -12.43
C ASN A 75 -11.61 11.02 -11.95
N ARG A 76 -12.20 12.15 -11.52
CA ARG A 76 -13.58 12.19 -11.01
C ARG A 76 -14.65 12.01 -12.08
N TYR A 77 -14.28 12.13 -13.36
CA TYR A 77 -15.20 12.07 -14.50
C TYR A 77 -15.38 10.67 -15.05
N VAL A 78 -14.54 9.70 -14.65
CA VAL A 78 -14.76 8.29 -15.00
C VAL A 78 -15.71 7.70 -13.97
N GLY A 79 -16.97 7.57 -14.35
CA GLY A 79 -17.99 6.90 -13.56
C GLY A 79 -17.57 5.46 -13.21
N ARG A 80 -18.23 4.87 -12.20
CA ARG A 80 -18.05 3.44 -11.87
C ARG A 80 -18.37 2.64 -13.14
N THR A 81 -17.34 2.25 -13.85
CA THR A 81 -17.48 1.33 -14.98
C THR A 81 -18.03 0.03 -14.46
N PHE A 82 -19.17 -0.40 -15.00
CA PHE A 82 -19.76 -1.71 -14.76
C PHE A 82 -18.68 -2.80 -14.86
N ILE A 83 -18.79 -3.80 -14.01
CA ILE A 83 -17.89 -4.95 -13.96
C ILE A 83 -17.94 -5.64 -15.32
N MET A 84 -16.92 -5.43 -16.15
CA MET A 84 -16.75 -6.18 -17.39
C MET A 84 -15.76 -7.33 -17.16
N PRO A 85 -16.06 -8.54 -17.64
CA PRO A 85 -15.15 -9.68 -17.52
C PRO A 85 -13.96 -9.54 -18.48
N GLY A 86 -12.75 -9.77 -17.97
CA GLY A 86 -11.54 -9.87 -18.76
C GLY A 86 -10.35 -9.07 -18.21
N GLN A 87 -9.15 -9.66 -18.23
CA GLN A 87 -7.91 -9.03 -17.73
C GLN A 87 -7.48 -7.77 -18.50
N GLN A 88 -7.79 -7.67 -19.80
CA GLN A 88 -7.46 -6.48 -20.60
C GLN A 88 -8.27 -5.25 -20.18
N VAL A 89 -9.48 -5.44 -19.67
CA VAL A 89 -10.35 -4.36 -19.22
C VAL A 89 -9.85 -3.78 -17.88
N ARG A 90 -9.24 -4.61 -17.02
CA ARG A 90 -8.68 -4.16 -15.74
C ARG A 90 -7.46 -3.24 -15.91
N LYS A 91 -6.58 -3.50 -16.90
CA LYS A 91 -5.42 -2.63 -17.20
C LYS A 91 -5.84 -1.23 -17.62
N LYS A 92 -6.84 -1.11 -18.48
CA LYS A 92 -7.42 0.19 -18.86
C LYS A 92 -8.00 0.95 -17.66
N SER A 93 -8.47 0.25 -16.62
CA SER A 93 -9.19 0.86 -15.50
C SER A 93 -8.31 1.68 -14.56
N VAL A 94 -7.02 1.34 -14.35
CA VAL A 94 -6.11 2.12 -13.47
C VAL A 94 -5.72 3.44 -14.12
N ARG A 95 -5.27 3.40 -15.37
CA ARG A 95 -4.92 4.61 -16.15
C ARG A 95 -6.12 5.53 -16.43
N GLN A 96 -7.32 4.99 -16.44
CA GLN A 96 -8.53 5.81 -16.54
C GLN A 96 -8.89 6.49 -15.22
N LYS A 97 -8.54 5.87 -14.09
CA LYS A 97 -8.89 6.34 -12.74
C LYS A 97 -7.86 7.28 -12.12
N LEU A 98 -6.60 7.18 -12.54
CA LEU A 98 -5.49 7.96 -12.00
C LEU A 98 -4.75 8.70 -13.10
N ASN A 99 -4.39 9.96 -12.83
CA ASN A 99 -3.52 10.77 -13.65
C ASN A 99 -2.28 11.16 -12.84
N ALA A 100 -1.10 11.08 -13.45
CA ALA A 100 0.14 11.51 -12.85
C ALA A 100 0.37 13.01 -13.10
N VAL A 101 0.73 13.73 -12.04
CA VAL A 101 1.14 15.14 -12.11
C VAL A 101 2.64 15.18 -12.45
N ALA A 102 2.99 15.32 -13.72
CA ALA A 102 4.35 15.15 -14.21
C ALA A 102 5.41 15.99 -13.47
N SER A 103 5.06 17.20 -13.03
CA SER A 103 5.96 18.07 -12.26
C SER A 103 6.41 17.47 -10.92
N GLU A 104 5.64 16.55 -10.35
CA GLU A 104 5.99 15.91 -9.10
C GLU A 104 6.94 14.71 -9.27
N PHE A 105 7.05 14.18 -10.50
CA PHE A 105 7.87 13.01 -10.83
C PHE A 105 9.17 13.36 -11.56
N LYS A 106 9.11 14.33 -12.44
CA LYS A 106 10.21 14.63 -13.39
C LYS A 106 11.54 14.87 -12.69
N GLY A 107 12.50 14.01 -12.99
CA GLY A 107 13.89 14.12 -12.50
C GLY A 107 14.06 13.76 -11.02
N ARG A 108 13.07 13.20 -10.35
CA ARG A 108 13.07 12.90 -8.90
C ARG A 108 13.15 11.41 -8.61
N ASN A 109 13.74 11.09 -7.47
CA ASN A 109 13.61 9.78 -6.83
C ASN A 109 12.36 9.81 -5.96
N VAL A 110 11.34 9.08 -6.36
CA VAL A 110 10.01 9.11 -5.69
C VAL A 110 9.79 7.89 -4.83
N LEU A 111 9.24 8.09 -3.64
CA LEU A 111 8.70 7.03 -2.81
C LEU A 111 7.18 7.03 -2.95
N LEU A 112 6.64 6.00 -3.57
CA LEU A 112 5.21 5.75 -3.62
C LEU A 112 4.78 5.00 -2.36
N VAL A 113 3.68 5.41 -1.76
CA VAL A 113 3.10 4.73 -0.58
C VAL A 113 1.70 4.27 -0.93
N ASP A 114 1.48 2.96 -0.85
CA ASP A 114 0.17 2.32 -1.04
C ASP A 114 -0.36 1.76 0.29
N ASP A 115 -1.66 1.53 0.37
CA ASP A 115 -2.27 0.86 1.51
C ASP A 115 -1.91 -0.63 1.52
N SER A 116 -2.01 -1.30 0.39
CA SER A 116 -1.76 -2.74 0.26
C SER A 116 -1.44 -3.14 -1.17
N ILE A 117 -0.67 -4.20 -1.33
CA ILE A 117 -0.35 -4.81 -2.62
C ILE A 117 -0.95 -6.21 -2.65
N VAL A 118 -1.97 -6.41 -3.49
CA VAL A 118 -2.69 -7.68 -3.57
C VAL A 118 -2.28 -8.48 -4.80
N ARG A 119 -2.70 -8.06 -6.00
CA ARG A 119 -2.35 -8.75 -7.26
C ARG A 119 -1.06 -8.24 -7.91
N GLY A 120 -0.57 -7.09 -7.50
CA GLY A 120 0.64 -6.46 -8.05
C GLY A 120 0.45 -5.81 -9.44
N THR A 121 -0.61 -6.12 -10.16
CA THR A 121 -0.88 -5.52 -11.49
C THR A 121 -1.11 -4.02 -11.40
N THR A 122 -1.92 -3.57 -10.45
CA THR A 122 -2.17 -2.16 -10.18
C THR A 122 -0.87 -1.44 -9.80
N SER A 123 -0.09 -2.03 -8.89
CA SER A 123 1.19 -1.45 -8.42
C SER A 123 2.18 -1.32 -9.58
N ARG A 124 2.26 -2.33 -10.47
CA ARG A 124 3.11 -2.28 -11.67
C ARG A 124 2.70 -1.16 -12.61
N GLU A 125 1.42 -1.00 -12.89
CA GLU A 125 0.92 0.08 -13.75
C GLU A 125 1.22 1.46 -13.14
N ILE A 126 1.06 1.63 -11.82
CA ILE A 126 1.35 2.87 -11.10
C ILE A 126 2.84 3.20 -11.14
N VAL A 127 3.72 2.22 -10.91
CA VAL A 127 5.18 2.39 -11.04
C VAL A 127 5.54 2.80 -12.45
N GLN A 128 4.94 2.19 -13.45
CA GLN A 128 5.17 2.55 -14.86
C GLN A 128 4.69 3.97 -15.16
N MET A 129 3.52 4.37 -14.66
CA MET A 129 3.03 5.76 -14.81
C MET A 129 3.99 6.77 -14.18
N ALA A 130 4.58 6.47 -13.01
CA ALA A 130 5.58 7.33 -12.38
C ALA A 130 6.84 7.45 -13.25
N ARG A 131 7.32 6.36 -13.85
CA ARG A 131 8.47 6.37 -14.77
C ARG A 131 8.18 7.16 -16.05
N GLU A 132 7.02 6.97 -16.65
CA GLU A 132 6.56 7.70 -17.82
C GLU A 132 6.43 9.21 -17.54
N ALA A 133 6.06 9.57 -16.30
CA ALA A 133 6.04 10.96 -15.84
C ALA A 133 7.44 11.55 -15.55
N GLY A 134 8.50 10.76 -15.71
CA GLY A 134 9.90 11.22 -15.64
C GLY A 134 10.61 10.96 -14.31
N ALA A 135 10.10 10.09 -13.44
CA ALA A 135 10.80 9.69 -12.22
C ALA A 135 12.13 8.98 -12.57
N LYS A 136 13.20 9.32 -11.84
CA LYS A 136 14.51 8.67 -11.97
C LYS A 136 14.54 7.32 -11.30
N LYS A 137 14.10 7.27 -10.03
CA LYS A 137 13.92 6.04 -9.25
C LYS A 137 12.52 6.02 -8.69
N VAL A 138 11.95 4.84 -8.58
CA VAL A 138 10.62 4.60 -8.02
C VAL A 138 10.73 3.55 -6.93
N TYR A 139 10.65 3.98 -5.68
CA TYR A 139 10.52 3.12 -4.52
C TYR A 139 9.04 2.93 -4.21
N LEU A 140 8.66 1.75 -3.73
CA LEU A 140 7.29 1.45 -3.36
C LEU A 140 7.24 0.92 -1.93
N ALA A 141 6.38 1.50 -1.11
CA ALA A 141 6.13 1.08 0.26
C ALA A 141 4.64 0.73 0.45
N SER A 142 4.37 -0.40 1.08
CA SER A 142 3.03 -0.86 1.44
C SER A 142 2.79 -0.73 2.94
N ALA A 143 1.71 -0.03 3.32
CA ALA A 143 1.30 0.09 4.72
C ALA A 143 0.77 -1.25 5.30
N ALA A 144 0.44 -2.22 4.43
CA ALA A 144 0.12 -3.58 4.81
C ALA A 144 1.31 -4.52 4.62
N PRO A 145 1.36 -5.62 5.39
CA PRO A 145 2.23 -6.75 5.12
C PRO A 145 1.91 -7.43 3.78
N PRO A 146 2.80 -8.30 3.24
CA PRO A 146 2.50 -9.10 2.06
C PRO A 146 1.26 -9.96 2.27
N VAL A 147 0.30 -9.89 1.34
CA VAL A 147 -0.91 -10.73 1.36
C VAL A 147 -0.59 -12.04 0.66
N ARG A 148 -0.36 -13.09 1.46
CA ARG A 148 0.08 -14.40 0.95
C ARG A 148 -1.04 -15.41 0.77
N TYR A 149 -2.14 -15.24 1.51
CA TYR A 149 -3.25 -16.20 1.56
C TYR A 149 -4.59 -15.48 1.33
N PRO A 150 -5.53 -16.13 0.62
CA PRO A 150 -6.88 -15.61 0.46
C PRO A 150 -7.58 -15.46 1.81
N ASN A 151 -8.41 -14.43 1.95
CA ASN A 151 -9.27 -14.29 3.12
C ASN A 151 -10.67 -14.84 2.81
N VAL A 152 -11.19 -15.70 3.66
CA VAL A 152 -12.53 -16.33 3.50
C VAL A 152 -13.68 -15.44 3.95
N TYR A 153 -13.42 -14.28 4.55
CA TYR A 153 -14.45 -13.41 5.11
C TYR A 153 -14.65 -12.13 4.27
N GLY A 154 -15.67 -12.13 3.44
CA GLY A 154 -16.44 -10.93 3.10
C GLY A 154 -15.90 -10.00 2.01
N ILE A 155 -14.82 -10.34 1.28
CA ILE A 155 -14.35 -9.54 0.17
C ILE A 155 -14.03 -10.47 -1.00
N ASP A 156 -14.26 -9.98 -2.21
CA ASP A 156 -13.79 -10.60 -3.45
C ASP A 156 -12.25 -10.67 -3.45
N MET A 157 -11.74 -11.58 -2.63
CA MET A 157 -10.31 -11.88 -2.57
C MET A 157 -9.97 -12.82 -3.71
N PRO A 158 -8.86 -12.52 -4.41
CA PRO A 158 -8.37 -13.39 -5.47
C PRO A 158 -8.00 -14.78 -4.93
N THR A 159 -7.94 -15.75 -5.83
CA THR A 159 -7.35 -17.06 -5.50
C THR A 159 -5.89 -16.89 -5.07
N ALA A 160 -5.32 -17.91 -4.43
CA ALA A 160 -3.93 -17.84 -3.96
C ALA A 160 -2.95 -17.51 -5.10
N GLU A 161 -3.17 -18.09 -6.27
CA GLU A 161 -2.34 -17.91 -7.46
C GLU A 161 -2.37 -16.47 -8.01
N GLU A 162 -3.47 -15.75 -7.79
CA GLU A 162 -3.61 -14.36 -8.18
C GLU A 162 -2.91 -13.39 -7.21
N LEU A 163 -2.56 -13.83 -6.00
CA LEU A 163 -1.84 -13.03 -5.02
C LEU A 163 -0.37 -12.91 -5.43
N VAL A 164 0.12 -11.68 -5.60
CA VAL A 164 1.51 -11.46 -6.02
C VAL A 164 2.53 -11.97 -4.99
N ALA A 165 2.14 -12.02 -3.71
CA ALA A 165 3.03 -12.46 -2.62
C ALA A 165 2.91 -13.96 -2.31
N HIS A 166 2.03 -14.71 -3.01
CA HIS A 166 1.92 -16.15 -2.83
C HIS A 166 3.21 -16.83 -3.33
N ASP A 167 3.83 -17.60 -2.46
CA ASP A 167 5.08 -18.35 -2.71
C ASP A 167 6.22 -17.54 -3.35
N ARG A 168 6.27 -16.22 -3.08
CA ARG A 168 7.31 -15.34 -3.62
C ARG A 168 8.02 -14.56 -2.53
N THR A 169 9.31 -14.31 -2.74
CA THR A 169 10.10 -13.40 -1.92
C THR A 169 9.79 -11.94 -2.25
N VAL A 170 10.20 -11.03 -1.38
CA VAL A 170 10.00 -9.59 -1.62
C VAL A 170 10.77 -9.13 -2.86
N GLU A 171 11.93 -9.71 -3.11
CA GLU A 171 12.80 -9.42 -4.26
C GLU A 171 12.14 -9.85 -5.59
N GLU A 172 11.49 -11.00 -5.60
CA GLU A 172 10.72 -11.47 -6.76
C GLU A 172 9.50 -10.57 -7.01
N ILE A 173 8.79 -10.17 -5.97
CA ILE A 173 7.67 -9.24 -6.09
C ILE A 173 8.14 -7.87 -6.60
N GLN A 174 9.27 -7.37 -6.09
CA GLN A 174 9.89 -6.13 -6.56
C GLN A 174 10.19 -6.18 -8.05
N ALA A 175 10.75 -7.28 -8.53
CA ALA A 175 11.04 -7.48 -9.95
C ALA A 175 9.76 -7.52 -10.80
N ILE A 176 8.71 -8.18 -10.32
CA ILE A 176 7.41 -8.26 -11.01
C ILE A 176 6.76 -6.86 -11.12
N ILE A 177 6.84 -6.07 -10.07
CA ILE A 177 6.27 -4.71 -10.03
C ILE A 177 7.15 -3.74 -10.82
N GLY A 178 8.46 -3.95 -10.85
CA GLY A 178 9.43 -3.13 -11.58
C GLY A 178 9.85 -1.86 -10.82
N CYS A 179 9.73 -1.83 -9.49
CA CYS A 179 10.24 -0.74 -8.65
C CYS A 179 11.71 -0.96 -8.26
N ASP A 180 12.40 0.12 -7.86
CA ASP A 180 13.82 0.09 -7.49
C ASP A 180 14.05 -0.46 -6.08
N ALA A 181 13.07 -0.31 -5.19
CA ALA A 181 13.00 -1.01 -3.91
C ALA A 181 11.54 -1.22 -3.49
N LEU A 182 11.27 -2.32 -2.81
CA LEU A 182 9.95 -2.66 -2.27
C LEU A 182 10.04 -2.85 -0.75
N ILE A 183 9.22 -2.10 -0.03
CA ILE A 183 9.15 -2.11 1.42
C ILE A 183 7.75 -2.50 1.85
N TYR A 184 7.62 -3.58 2.61
CA TYR A 184 6.37 -3.99 3.23
C TYR A 184 6.36 -3.65 4.71
N GLN A 185 5.18 -3.36 5.23
CA GLN A 185 4.93 -3.35 6.66
C GLN A 185 5.17 -4.73 7.26
N ASP A 186 5.55 -4.75 8.52
CA ASP A 186 5.72 -5.98 9.30
C ASP A 186 4.45 -6.32 10.08
N VAL A 187 4.06 -7.60 10.10
CA VAL A 187 2.85 -8.05 10.79
C VAL A 187 2.92 -7.81 12.29
N ASP A 188 4.08 -8.08 12.90
CA ASP A 188 4.22 -7.94 14.35
C ASP A 188 4.31 -6.47 14.75
N ALA A 189 4.98 -5.63 13.93
CA ALA A 189 4.96 -4.18 14.11
C ALA A 189 3.54 -3.61 13.98
N MET A 190 2.75 -4.07 13.02
CA MET A 190 1.36 -3.69 12.86
C MET A 190 0.50 -4.10 14.07
N LYS A 191 0.67 -5.33 14.59
CA LYS A 191 0.00 -5.78 15.81
C LYS A 191 0.37 -4.94 17.02
N LYS A 192 1.65 -4.60 17.16
CA LYS A 192 2.15 -3.76 18.24
C LYS A 192 1.49 -2.39 18.22
N VAL A 193 1.47 -1.74 17.09
CA VAL A 193 0.82 -0.44 16.88
C VAL A 193 -0.65 -0.47 17.33
N LEU A 194 -1.41 -1.47 16.89
CA LEU A 194 -2.83 -1.57 17.25
C LEU A 194 -3.04 -1.86 18.75
N ARG A 195 -2.14 -2.63 19.39
CA ARG A 195 -2.17 -2.88 20.83
C ARG A 195 -1.80 -1.65 21.66
N GLU A 196 -0.92 -0.81 21.17
CA GLU A 196 -0.58 0.47 21.81
C GLU A 196 -1.76 1.45 21.78
N LEU A 197 -2.55 1.43 20.70
CA LEU A 197 -3.76 2.24 20.57
C LEU A 197 -4.94 1.70 21.40
N ASN A 198 -5.04 0.39 21.61
CA ASN A 198 -6.00 -0.24 22.51
C ASN A 198 -5.39 -1.48 23.19
N PRO A 199 -5.04 -1.39 24.49
CA PRO A 199 -4.46 -2.50 25.25
C PRO A 199 -5.40 -3.68 25.49
N LYS A 200 -6.73 -3.53 25.30
CA LYS A 200 -7.66 -4.66 25.38
C LYS A 200 -7.36 -5.66 24.27
N PRO A 201 -7.36 -6.98 24.56
CA PRO A 201 -7.06 -7.98 23.56
C PRO A 201 -8.15 -7.99 22.49
N VAL A 202 -7.89 -7.34 21.37
CA VAL A 202 -8.70 -7.49 20.16
C VAL A 202 -8.24 -8.78 19.48
N SER A 203 -9.17 -9.65 19.12
CA SER A 203 -8.88 -10.88 18.39
C SER A 203 -8.37 -10.56 16.99
N TYR A 204 -7.07 -10.48 16.81
CA TYR A 204 -6.42 -10.23 15.50
C TYR A 204 -6.22 -11.53 14.70
N THR A 205 -7.13 -12.46 14.80
CA THR A 205 -7.02 -13.82 14.27
C THR A 205 -6.97 -13.90 12.75
N HIS A 206 -7.37 -12.84 12.04
CA HIS A 206 -7.64 -12.93 10.61
C HIS A 206 -6.43 -12.92 9.67
N LEU A 207 -5.24 -12.56 10.12
CA LEU A 207 -4.03 -12.63 9.26
C LEU A 207 -3.24 -13.94 9.45
N ARG A 208 -3.48 -14.67 10.54
CA ARG A 208 -2.84 -15.97 10.84
C ARG A 208 -3.78 -17.18 10.78
N ALA A 209 -5.03 -16.99 10.41
CA ALA A 209 -6.03 -18.08 10.46
C ALA A 209 -5.67 -19.30 9.57
N HIS A 210 -4.67 -19.19 8.72
CA HIS A 210 -4.20 -20.27 7.86
C HIS A 210 -2.80 -20.80 8.19
N GLU A 211 -2.05 -20.21 9.13
CA GLU A 211 -0.79 -20.82 9.59
C GLU A 211 -0.98 -22.00 10.52
N THR A 212 -2.18 -22.18 11.09
CA THR A 212 -2.48 -23.24 12.08
C THR A 212 -3.29 -24.42 11.54
N SER A 213 -3.64 -24.44 10.26
CA SER A 213 -4.38 -25.54 9.65
C SER A 213 -3.54 -26.54 8.87
N LEU A 214 -2.21 -26.53 9.06
CA LEU A 214 -1.27 -27.55 8.58
C LEU A 214 -0.60 -28.23 9.78
N HIS A 215 -1.40 -28.97 10.56
CA HIS A 215 -0.93 -30.09 11.39
C HIS A 215 -2.01 -31.16 11.41
#